data_2d4a3c8980d727a6ae5f64344e35034f
#
_entry.id   2d4a3c8980d727a6ae5f64344e35034f
#
_cell.length_a   1.000
_cell.length_b   1.000
_cell.length_c   1.000
_cell.angle_alpha   90.00
_cell.angle_beta   90.00
_cell.angle_gamma   90.00
#
_symmetry.space_group_name_H-M   'P 1'
#
loop_
_entity.id
_entity.type
_entity.pdbx_description
1 polymer ?
#
loop_
_entity_poly.entity_id
_entity_poly.type
_entity_poly.pdbx_seq_one_letter_code
_entity_poly.pdbx_strand_id
1 'polypeptide(L)'
;EARNVLSQLIGRYSLMPTPDKVFDVDNKMNDEIIFAVRFNKDVEGEGHGYWFSIINLTDDTNQTKALKECYKDGDKRKDLITYVKVEDKVCVMNKFKDLKSATYNTVGNDQIILRYADVLLMYAEALNEISYSNSQTSDAMVALNAVHTRAGLSPVQITELADQDSFRKAIMLERQQEFPYEGQGQTNGVPH
;
A
#
# COMPACT_ATOMS: atom_id res chain seq x y z
N GLU A 1 -4.63 18.32 -16.09
CA GLU A 1 -4.47 17.10 -16.91
C GLU A 1 -4.58 15.84 -16.05
N ALA A 2 -3.78 15.67 -14.97
CA ALA A 2 -3.78 14.48 -14.10
C ALA A 2 -5.18 14.11 -13.59
N ARG A 3 -5.95 15.07 -13.03
CA ARG A 3 -7.32 14.84 -12.56
C ARG A 3 -8.20 14.21 -13.64
N ASN A 4 -8.12 14.68 -14.88
CA ASN A 4 -8.98 14.19 -15.97
C ASN A 4 -8.65 12.75 -16.39
N VAL A 5 -7.38 12.36 -16.31
CA VAL A 5 -6.96 10.98 -16.58
C VAL A 5 -7.40 10.08 -15.42
N LEU A 6 -7.11 10.48 -14.18
CA LEU A 6 -7.44 9.70 -12.99
C LEU A 6 -8.95 9.50 -12.82
N SER A 7 -9.76 10.54 -13.10
CA SER A 7 -11.21 10.44 -13.01
C SER A 7 -11.82 9.37 -13.92
N GLN A 8 -11.16 9.01 -15.03
CA GLN A 8 -11.61 7.94 -15.92
C GLN A 8 -11.40 6.54 -15.33
N LEU A 9 -10.55 6.43 -14.30
CA LEU A 9 -10.28 5.17 -13.61
C LEU A 9 -11.15 4.99 -12.36
N ILE A 10 -11.74 6.07 -11.85
CA ILE A 10 -12.61 6.01 -10.68
C ILE A 10 -13.84 5.12 -10.99
N GLY A 11 -14.03 4.10 -10.15
CA GLY A 11 -15.12 3.13 -10.30
C GLY A 11 -14.88 2.02 -11.33
N ARG A 12 -13.72 2.00 -12.01
CA ARG A 12 -13.34 0.88 -12.89
C ARG A 12 -12.66 -0.27 -12.16
N TYR A 13 -12.09 0.02 -11.02
CA TYR A 13 -11.43 -0.93 -10.11
C TYR A 13 -12.08 -0.81 -8.73
N SER A 14 -11.79 -1.74 -7.86
CA SER A 14 -12.32 -1.76 -6.49
C SER A 14 -11.21 -2.03 -5.49
N LEU A 15 -11.24 -1.36 -4.35
CA LEU A 15 -10.36 -1.72 -3.24
C LEU A 15 -10.72 -3.11 -2.72
N MET A 16 -9.73 -3.92 -2.41
CA MET A 16 -9.94 -5.17 -1.69
C MET A 16 -10.49 -4.88 -0.28
N PRO A 17 -11.28 -5.80 0.30
CA PRO A 17 -11.94 -5.57 1.59
C PRO A 17 -10.98 -5.27 2.75
N THR A 18 -9.76 -5.78 2.68
CA THR A 18 -8.70 -5.51 3.65
C THR A 18 -7.35 -5.42 2.94
N PRO A 19 -6.36 -4.70 3.53
CA PRO A 19 -5.06 -4.49 2.88
C PRO A 19 -4.29 -5.78 2.56
N ASP A 20 -4.42 -6.82 3.39
CA ASP A 20 -3.77 -8.11 3.18
C ASP A 20 -4.26 -8.84 1.94
N LYS A 21 -5.54 -8.65 1.57
CA LYS A 21 -6.14 -9.31 0.40
C LYS A 21 -5.60 -8.84 -0.94
N VAL A 22 -4.97 -7.68 -0.97
CA VAL A 22 -4.30 -7.15 -2.16
C VAL A 22 -3.14 -8.06 -2.58
N PHE A 23 -2.41 -8.60 -1.60
CA PHE A 23 -1.16 -9.36 -1.78
C PHE A 23 -1.34 -10.88 -1.70
N ASP A 24 -2.57 -11.34 -1.72
CA ASP A 24 -2.91 -12.76 -1.64
C ASP A 24 -2.44 -13.50 -2.91
N VAL A 25 -1.49 -14.43 -2.75
CA VAL A 25 -0.92 -15.21 -3.86
C VAL A 25 -1.92 -16.14 -4.54
N ASP A 26 -3.04 -16.46 -3.88
CA ASP A 26 -4.11 -17.26 -4.45
C ASP A 26 -5.15 -16.41 -5.21
N ASN A 27 -5.10 -15.09 -5.06
CA ASN A 27 -6.01 -14.14 -5.71
C ASN A 27 -5.24 -13.05 -6.47
N LYS A 28 -4.35 -13.46 -7.32
CA LYS A 28 -3.55 -12.58 -8.17
C LYS A 28 -4.43 -11.82 -9.17
N MET A 29 -3.98 -10.61 -9.54
CA MET A 29 -4.76 -9.74 -10.43
C MET A 29 -6.20 -9.56 -9.98
N ASN A 30 -6.37 -9.42 -8.65
CA ASN A 30 -7.66 -9.08 -8.06
C ASN A 30 -8.13 -7.68 -8.49
N ASP A 31 -9.36 -7.32 -8.11
CA ASP A 31 -10.04 -6.09 -8.58
C ASP A 31 -9.31 -4.78 -8.22
N GLU A 32 -8.32 -4.82 -7.33
CA GLU A 32 -7.51 -3.65 -6.98
C GLU A 32 -6.29 -3.49 -7.88
N ILE A 33 -5.78 -4.56 -8.51
CA ILE A 33 -4.53 -4.54 -9.25
C ILE A 33 -4.73 -4.06 -10.68
N ILE A 34 -4.04 -2.99 -11.07
CA ILE A 34 -4.07 -2.41 -12.41
C ILE A 34 -2.93 -2.97 -13.26
N PHE A 35 -1.73 -3.02 -12.69
CA PHE A 35 -0.55 -3.55 -13.36
C PHE A 35 0.41 -4.22 -12.38
N ALA A 36 0.86 -5.42 -12.72
CA ALA A 36 1.86 -6.16 -11.97
C ALA A 36 2.79 -6.94 -12.89
N VAL A 37 4.04 -7.12 -12.48
CA VAL A 37 4.94 -8.13 -13.05
C VAL A 37 4.58 -9.47 -12.44
N ARG A 38 4.25 -10.43 -13.29
CA ARG A 38 3.76 -11.75 -12.88
C ARG A 38 4.91 -12.72 -12.59
N PHE A 39 4.76 -13.48 -11.51
CA PHE A 39 5.66 -14.55 -11.15
C PHE A 39 4.89 -15.86 -10.94
N ASN A 40 5.53 -16.99 -11.22
CA ASN A 40 4.93 -18.32 -11.07
C ASN A 40 5.91 -19.28 -10.38
N LYS A 41 5.61 -19.63 -9.14
CA LYS A 41 6.45 -20.56 -8.36
C LYS A 41 6.45 -21.99 -8.87
N ASP A 42 5.43 -22.38 -9.65
CA ASP A 42 5.25 -23.73 -10.16
C ASP A 42 5.96 -23.95 -11.51
N VAL A 43 6.61 -22.90 -12.04
CA VAL A 43 7.41 -22.94 -13.26
C VAL A 43 8.86 -22.59 -12.92
N GLU A 44 9.79 -23.45 -13.31
CA GLU A 44 11.21 -23.27 -13.06
C GLU A 44 11.71 -21.94 -13.68
N GLY A 45 12.35 -21.11 -12.86
CA GLY A 45 12.88 -19.81 -13.27
C GLY A 45 11.86 -18.66 -13.26
N GLU A 46 10.57 -18.92 -13.01
CA GLU A 46 9.54 -17.89 -12.95
C GLU A 46 9.13 -17.48 -11.52
N GLY A 47 9.66 -18.14 -10.50
CA GLY A 47 9.49 -17.74 -9.11
C GLY A 47 10.52 -16.70 -8.69
N HIS A 48 10.20 -15.96 -7.63
CA HIS A 48 11.16 -15.11 -6.95
C HIS A 48 10.99 -15.21 -5.43
N GLY A 49 11.91 -14.65 -4.67
CA GLY A 49 11.76 -14.63 -3.20
C GLY A 49 12.78 -13.74 -2.51
N TYR A 50 13.86 -13.50 -3.19
CA TYR A 50 15.00 -12.81 -2.61
C TYR A 50 14.68 -11.37 -2.17
N TRP A 51 13.80 -10.67 -2.89
CA TRP A 51 13.48 -9.27 -2.64
C TRP A 51 12.64 -9.04 -1.38
N PHE A 52 11.86 -10.05 -0.99
CA PHE A 52 10.92 -9.95 0.12
C PHE A 52 11.29 -10.84 1.30
N SER A 53 12.45 -11.52 1.24
CA SER A 53 12.97 -12.34 2.30
C SER A 53 14.23 -11.74 2.91
N ILE A 54 14.36 -11.92 4.22
CA ILE A 54 15.55 -11.51 4.98
C ILE A 54 16.12 -12.74 5.65
N ILE A 55 17.41 -12.99 5.39
CA ILE A 55 18.16 -14.10 5.98
C ILE A 55 18.81 -13.61 7.27
N ASN A 56 18.74 -14.43 8.33
CA ASN A 56 19.30 -14.13 9.65
C ASN A 56 18.69 -12.88 10.31
N LEU A 57 17.41 -12.62 10.11
CA LEU A 57 16.73 -11.60 10.89
C LEU A 57 16.68 -12.06 12.35
N THR A 58 17.46 -11.44 13.22
CA THR A 58 17.48 -11.74 14.66
C THR A 58 16.53 -10.86 15.44
N ASP A 59 16.13 -9.73 14.83
CA ASP A 59 15.15 -8.81 15.38
C ASP A 59 14.54 -7.95 14.27
N ASP A 60 13.60 -7.11 14.65
CA ASP A 60 12.80 -6.25 13.80
C ASP A 60 13.55 -4.96 13.34
N THR A 61 14.89 -5.01 13.24
CA THR A 61 15.75 -3.84 13.09
C THR A 61 15.74 -3.19 11.72
N ASN A 62 15.25 -3.89 10.69
CA ASN A 62 15.30 -3.38 9.31
C ASN A 62 14.19 -2.38 8.95
N GLN A 63 13.29 -2.11 9.88
CA GLN A 63 12.27 -1.08 9.69
C GLN A 63 12.70 0.20 10.38
N THR A 64 12.56 1.32 9.69
CA THR A 64 12.81 2.61 10.33
C THR A 64 11.80 2.83 11.46
N LYS A 65 12.25 3.42 12.55
CA LYS A 65 11.38 3.79 13.68
C LYS A 65 10.18 4.62 13.20
N ALA A 66 10.42 5.56 12.30
CA ALA A 66 9.40 6.41 11.70
C ALA A 66 8.29 5.61 10.99
N LEU A 67 8.65 4.53 10.27
CA LEU A 67 7.64 3.67 9.63
C LEU A 67 6.79 2.93 10.65
N LYS A 68 7.40 2.41 11.72
CA LYS A 68 6.63 1.71 12.76
C LYS A 68 5.68 2.65 13.52
N GLU A 69 6.11 3.86 13.78
CA GLU A 69 5.39 4.86 14.56
C GLU A 69 4.31 5.60 13.76
N CYS A 70 4.31 5.52 12.43
CA CYS A 70 3.28 6.19 11.64
C CYS A 70 1.91 5.51 11.69
N TYR A 71 1.83 4.23 12.11
CA TYR A 71 0.57 3.49 12.19
C TYR A 71 -0.13 3.70 13.53
N LYS A 72 -1.40 4.04 13.45
CA LYS A 72 -2.29 4.15 14.63
C LYS A 72 -2.73 2.76 15.11
N ASP A 73 -3.23 2.70 16.32
CA ASP A 73 -3.88 1.50 16.83
C ASP A 73 -5.13 1.18 16.01
N GLY A 74 -5.30 -0.10 15.65
CA GLY A 74 -6.38 -0.55 14.77
C GLY A 74 -6.06 -0.50 13.28
N ASP A 75 -4.95 0.12 12.86
CA ASP A 75 -4.53 0.10 11.45
C ASP A 75 -4.04 -1.30 11.05
N LYS A 76 -4.80 -1.97 10.20
CA LYS A 76 -4.51 -3.35 9.74
C LYS A 76 -3.23 -3.44 8.89
N ARG A 77 -2.72 -2.32 8.37
CA ARG A 77 -1.48 -2.28 7.58
C ARG A 77 -0.24 -2.45 8.45
N LYS A 78 -0.34 -2.16 9.75
CA LYS A 78 0.75 -2.35 10.72
C LYS A 78 1.26 -3.79 10.73
N ASP A 79 0.36 -4.76 10.59
CA ASP A 79 0.74 -6.17 10.56
C ASP A 79 1.46 -6.55 9.27
N LEU A 80 1.16 -5.87 8.16
CA LEU A 80 1.77 -6.17 6.86
C LEU A 80 3.26 -5.84 6.80
N ILE A 81 3.72 -4.87 7.59
CA ILE A 81 5.13 -4.49 7.65
C ILE A 81 5.95 -5.35 8.62
N THR A 82 5.33 -6.29 9.32
CA THR A 82 6.03 -7.24 10.18
C THR A 82 6.62 -8.39 9.37
N TYR A 83 7.49 -9.17 10.01
CA TYR A 83 8.11 -10.34 9.40
C TYR A 83 7.55 -11.62 10.01
N VAL A 84 7.34 -12.63 9.18
CA VAL A 84 6.99 -13.99 9.61
C VAL A 84 8.16 -14.92 9.30
N LYS A 85 8.49 -15.78 10.28
CA LYS A 85 9.51 -16.80 10.12
C LYS A 85 8.95 -17.92 9.23
N VAL A 86 9.65 -18.26 8.16
CA VAL A 86 9.28 -19.35 7.24
C VAL A 86 10.22 -20.52 7.31
N GLU A 87 11.50 -20.28 7.68
CA GLU A 87 12.54 -21.28 7.93
C GLU A 87 13.38 -20.85 9.13
N ASP A 88 14.30 -21.71 9.61
CA ASP A 88 15.09 -21.44 10.82
C ASP A 88 15.81 -20.08 10.82
N LYS A 89 16.25 -19.63 9.65
CA LYS A 89 16.99 -18.36 9.51
C LYS A 89 16.37 -17.42 8.48
N VAL A 90 15.18 -17.73 7.98
CA VAL A 90 14.54 -16.95 6.91
C VAL A 90 13.25 -16.39 7.41
N CYS A 91 13.13 -15.08 7.33
CA CYS A 91 11.91 -14.34 7.57
C CYS A 91 11.47 -13.66 6.29
N VAL A 92 10.19 -13.68 6.01
CA VAL A 92 9.58 -12.94 4.90
C VAL A 92 8.66 -11.87 5.45
N MET A 93 8.58 -10.74 4.74
CA MET A 93 7.64 -9.69 5.11
C MET A 93 6.21 -10.20 4.96
N ASN A 94 5.39 -9.95 5.97
CA ASN A 94 4.00 -10.43 6.01
C ASN A 94 3.18 -9.93 4.81
N LYS A 95 3.49 -8.75 4.31
CA LYS A 95 2.87 -8.17 3.10
C LYS A 95 3.04 -9.04 1.85
N PHE A 96 4.20 -9.69 1.71
CA PHE A 96 4.57 -10.46 0.51
C PHE A 96 4.82 -11.94 0.79
N LYS A 97 4.19 -12.46 1.84
CA LYS A 97 4.38 -13.87 2.21
C LYS A 97 3.71 -14.80 1.21
N ASP A 98 4.41 -15.84 0.83
CA ASP A 98 3.86 -17.04 0.18
C ASP A 98 4.19 -18.26 1.05
N LEU A 99 3.29 -18.58 1.97
CA LEU A 99 3.49 -19.71 2.89
C LEU A 99 3.28 -21.08 2.24
N LYS A 100 2.85 -21.11 0.98
CA LYS A 100 2.69 -22.34 0.18
C LYS A 100 3.90 -22.63 -0.69
N SER A 101 4.85 -21.73 -0.73
CA SER A 101 6.10 -21.96 -1.45
C SER A 101 6.93 -23.02 -0.75
N ALA A 102 7.58 -23.89 -1.54
CA ALA A 102 8.48 -24.93 -1.05
C ALA A 102 9.78 -24.34 -0.46
N THR A 103 10.20 -23.18 -0.96
CA THR A 103 11.40 -22.48 -0.51
C THR A 103 11.22 -20.97 -0.67
N TYR A 104 11.98 -20.18 0.09
CA TYR A 104 11.96 -18.72 -0.03
C TYR A 104 12.50 -18.20 -1.39
N ASN A 105 13.11 -19.03 -2.19
CA ASN A 105 13.63 -18.68 -3.52
C ASN A 105 12.63 -18.92 -4.66
N THR A 106 11.47 -19.47 -4.37
CA THR A 106 10.49 -19.87 -5.38
C THR A 106 9.09 -19.33 -5.08
N VAL A 107 8.99 -18.21 -4.35
CA VAL A 107 7.71 -17.60 -4.06
C VAL A 107 7.04 -17.05 -5.32
N GLY A 108 5.75 -17.08 -5.34
CA GLY A 108 4.96 -16.70 -6.50
C GLY A 108 4.30 -15.33 -6.39
N ASN A 109 4.64 -14.50 -5.40
CA ASN A 109 4.07 -13.17 -5.28
C ASN A 109 4.35 -12.33 -6.53
N ASP A 110 3.31 -11.73 -7.09
CA ASP A 110 3.47 -10.75 -8.16
C ASP A 110 4.05 -9.45 -7.62
N GLN A 111 4.90 -8.78 -8.39
CA GLN A 111 5.32 -7.43 -8.06
C GLN A 111 4.30 -6.43 -8.58
N ILE A 112 3.50 -5.90 -7.69
CA ILE A 112 2.48 -4.91 -8.00
C ILE A 112 3.17 -3.57 -8.28
N ILE A 113 2.89 -2.99 -9.45
CA ILE A 113 3.44 -1.71 -9.89
C ILE A 113 2.40 -0.59 -9.74
N LEU A 114 1.14 -0.90 -10.07
CA LEU A 114 0.05 0.08 -10.01
C LEU A 114 -1.23 -0.59 -9.52
N ARG A 115 -1.88 0.02 -8.54
CA ARG A 115 -3.14 -0.46 -7.97
C ARG A 115 -4.10 0.68 -7.64
N TYR A 116 -5.36 0.35 -7.44
CA TYR A 116 -6.44 1.33 -7.34
C TYR A 116 -6.29 2.29 -6.15
N ALA A 117 -5.73 1.84 -5.03
CA ALA A 117 -5.43 2.74 -3.91
C ALA A 117 -4.51 3.90 -4.32
N ASP A 118 -3.54 3.65 -5.22
CA ASP A 118 -2.67 4.71 -5.74
C ASP A 118 -3.43 5.70 -6.62
N VAL A 119 -4.33 5.20 -7.48
CA VAL A 119 -5.22 6.05 -8.28
C VAL A 119 -6.07 6.95 -7.40
N LEU A 120 -6.65 6.41 -6.32
CA LEU A 120 -7.48 7.18 -5.39
C LEU A 120 -6.68 8.29 -4.70
N LEU A 121 -5.48 7.98 -4.20
CA LEU A 121 -4.66 8.97 -3.50
C LEU A 121 -4.08 10.02 -4.46
N MET A 122 -3.66 9.62 -5.66
CA MET A 122 -3.27 10.59 -6.72
C MET A 122 -4.45 11.47 -7.14
N TYR A 123 -5.67 10.93 -7.20
CA TYR A 123 -6.86 11.70 -7.52
C TYR A 123 -7.20 12.71 -6.43
N ALA A 124 -7.14 12.30 -5.15
CA ALA A 124 -7.31 13.20 -4.01
C ALA A 124 -6.29 14.33 -4.03
N GLU A 125 -5.02 14.01 -4.30
CA GLU A 125 -3.94 14.99 -4.42
C GLU A 125 -4.20 15.98 -5.58
N ALA A 126 -4.51 15.47 -6.77
CA ALA A 126 -4.77 16.31 -7.94
C ALA A 126 -5.95 17.27 -7.71
N LEU A 127 -7.01 16.83 -7.02
CA LEU A 127 -8.14 17.67 -6.67
C LEU A 127 -7.75 18.74 -5.66
N ASN A 128 -7.01 18.38 -4.62
CA ASN A 128 -6.53 19.31 -3.60
C ASN A 128 -5.61 20.38 -4.19
N GLU A 129 -4.71 20.00 -5.12
CA GLU A 129 -3.80 20.94 -5.78
C GLU A 129 -4.52 21.91 -6.74
N ILE A 130 -5.64 21.49 -7.32
CA ILE A 130 -6.46 22.38 -8.16
C ILE A 130 -7.24 23.37 -7.30
N SER A 131 -7.90 22.88 -6.25
CA SER A 131 -8.73 23.71 -5.36
C SER A 131 -9.06 22.92 -4.10
N TYR A 132 -8.51 23.35 -2.97
CA TYR A 132 -8.90 22.82 -1.67
C TYR A 132 -10.41 23.01 -1.43
N SER A 133 -11.04 21.99 -0.88
CA SER A 133 -12.44 22.02 -0.47
C SER A 133 -12.57 21.64 1.01
N ASN A 134 -13.28 22.47 1.77
CA ASN A 134 -13.60 22.20 3.18
C ASN A 134 -14.87 21.33 3.36
N SER A 135 -15.28 20.59 2.33
CA SER A 135 -16.43 19.70 2.39
C SER A 135 -16.02 18.26 2.69
N GLN A 136 -16.64 17.65 3.69
CA GLN A 136 -16.48 16.23 4.03
C GLN A 136 -16.88 15.31 2.88
N THR A 137 -17.76 15.77 2.00
CA THR A 137 -18.28 15.00 0.84
C THR A 137 -17.59 15.36 -0.47
N SER A 138 -16.50 16.14 -0.44
CA SER A 138 -15.72 16.40 -1.64
C SER A 138 -15.10 15.12 -2.18
N ASP A 139 -14.94 15.02 -3.50
CA ASP A 139 -14.33 13.86 -4.15
C ASP A 139 -12.93 13.55 -3.60
N ALA A 140 -12.17 14.60 -3.23
CA ALA A 140 -10.85 14.44 -2.60
C ALA A 140 -10.94 13.73 -1.23
N MET A 141 -11.88 14.14 -0.36
CA MET A 141 -12.13 13.50 0.93
C MET A 141 -12.66 12.08 0.78
N VAL A 142 -13.57 11.87 -0.17
CA VAL A 142 -14.10 10.53 -0.47
C VAL A 142 -12.98 9.58 -0.91
N ALA A 143 -12.10 10.02 -1.79
CA ALA A 143 -10.99 9.22 -2.28
C ALA A 143 -9.95 8.92 -1.17
N LEU A 144 -9.56 9.91 -0.36
CA LEU A 144 -8.69 9.71 0.80
C LEU A 144 -9.31 8.71 1.79
N ASN A 145 -10.56 8.95 2.18
CA ASN A 145 -11.25 8.13 3.16
C ASN A 145 -11.56 6.70 2.68
N ALA A 146 -11.68 6.47 1.38
CA ALA A 146 -11.83 5.13 0.84
C ALA A 146 -10.62 4.24 1.21
N VAL A 147 -9.40 4.75 1.07
CA VAL A 147 -8.17 4.04 1.43
C VAL A 147 -8.03 3.95 2.95
N HIS A 148 -8.23 5.05 3.66
CA HIS A 148 -8.08 5.15 5.11
C HIS A 148 -9.01 4.19 5.87
N THR A 149 -10.29 4.18 5.52
CA THR A 149 -11.27 3.33 6.19
C THR A 149 -11.11 1.85 5.84
N ARG A 150 -10.66 1.51 4.62
CA ARG A 150 -10.32 0.14 4.25
C ARG A 150 -9.22 -0.42 5.15
N ALA A 151 -8.30 0.41 5.62
CA ALA A 151 -7.27 0.02 6.59
C ALA A 151 -7.82 -0.28 8.00
N GLY A 152 -9.10 -0.04 8.25
CA GLY A 152 -9.77 -0.31 9.54
C GLY A 152 -9.86 0.91 10.46
N LEU A 153 -9.50 2.08 9.96
CA LEU A 153 -9.53 3.33 10.73
C LEU A 153 -10.87 4.08 10.56
N SER A 154 -11.19 4.93 11.52
CA SER A 154 -12.33 5.84 11.40
C SER A 154 -12.06 6.90 10.32
N PRO A 155 -13.08 7.37 9.59
CA PRO A 155 -12.87 8.37 8.55
C PRO A 155 -12.19 9.63 9.10
N VAL A 156 -11.19 10.12 8.36
CA VAL A 156 -10.62 11.46 8.58
C VAL A 156 -11.72 12.50 8.45
N GLN A 157 -11.79 13.41 9.40
CA GLN A 157 -12.77 14.51 9.38
C GLN A 157 -12.15 15.74 8.71
N ILE A 158 -12.93 16.41 7.86
CA ILE A 158 -12.44 17.62 7.18
C ILE A 158 -12.07 18.72 8.18
N THR A 159 -12.67 18.72 9.36
CA THR A 159 -12.35 19.65 10.46
C THR A 159 -10.93 19.48 11.02
N GLU A 160 -10.28 18.33 10.74
CA GLU A 160 -8.89 18.06 11.09
C GLU A 160 -7.92 18.59 10.02
N LEU A 161 -8.43 18.97 8.86
CA LEU A 161 -7.69 19.41 7.68
C LEU A 161 -8.07 20.86 7.34
N ALA A 162 -7.47 21.82 8.06
CA ALA A 162 -7.91 23.21 8.03
C ALA A 162 -7.66 23.92 6.69
N ASP A 163 -6.72 23.42 5.88
CA ASP A 163 -6.28 24.06 4.64
C ASP A 163 -5.71 23.04 3.65
N GLN A 164 -5.35 23.52 2.47
CA GLN A 164 -4.73 22.73 1.40
C GLN A 164 -3.45 21.99 1.85
N ASP A 165 -2.63 22.64 2.67
CA ASP A 165 -1.36 22.08 3.11
C ASP A 165 -1.56 20.94 4.12
N SER A 166 -2.47 21.09 5.06
CA SER A 166 -2.84 20.02 5.99
C SER A 166 -3.47 18.83 5.28
N PHE A 167 -4.28 19.06 4.23
CA PHE A 167 -4.82 18.01 3.39
C PHE A 167 -3.70 17.28 2.61
N ARG A 168 -2.75 18.03 2.03
CA ARG A 168 -1.57 17.46 1.36
C ARG A 168 -0.77 16.56 2.29
N LYS A 169 -0.51 17.00 3.52
CA LYS A 169 0.18 16.21 4.54
C LYS A 169 -0.58 14.92 4.91
N ALA A 170 -1.91 14.98 4.97
CA ALA A 170 -2.72 13.80 5.22
C ALA A 170 -2.62 12.76 4.08
N ILE A 171 -2.65 13.21 2.82
CA ILE A 171 -2.43 12.32 1.67
C ILE A 171 -1.03 11.71 1.72
N MET A 172 0.00 12.50 1.99
CA MET A 172 1.37 12.02 2.08
C MET A 172 1.53 10.95 3.17
N LEU A 173 0.94 11.17 4.35
CA LEU A 173 0.95 10.19 5.43
C LEU A 173 0.20 8.91 5.02
N GLU A 174 -0.96 9.04 4.40
CA GLU A 174 -1.73 7.89 3.92
C GLU A 174 -0.94 7.08 2.89
N ARG A 175 -0.26 7.74 1.95
CA ARG A 175 0.63 7.10 0.99
C ARG A 175 1.79 6.36 1.67
N GLN A 176 2.42 6.98 2.66
CA GLN A 176 3.50 6.37 3.44
C GLN A 176 3.03 5.10 4.16
N GLN A 177 1.81 5.09 4.68
CA GLN A 177 1.22 3.95 5.36
C GLN A 177 0.77 2.85 4.40
N GLU A 178 0.31 3.23 3.20
CA GLU A 178 -0.30 2.32 2.23
C GLU A 178 0.74 1.57 1.37
N PHE A 179 1.83 2.24 0.96
CA PHE A 179 2.78 1.73 -0.03
C PHE A 179 4.19 1.39 0.48
N PRO A 180 4.41 1.02 1.76
CA PRO A 180 5.74 0.63 2.17
C PRO A 180 6.19 -0.58 1.35
N TYR A 181 7.44 -0.53 0.87
CA TYR A 181 8.10 -1.59 0.10
C TYR A 181 7.49 -1.90 -1.28
N GLU A 182 6.60 -1.08 -1.80
CA GLU A 182 6.05 -1.21 -3.16
C GLU A 182 6.83 -0.38 -4.21
N GLY A 183 8.01 0.10 -3.87
CA GLY A 183 8.84 0.91 -4.77
C GLY A 183 8.43 2.38 -4.88
N GLN A 184 7.30 2.77 -4.30
CA GLN A 184 6.78 4.15 -4.33
C GLN A 184 7.22 4.99 -3.11
N GLY A 185 7.74 4.35 -2.08
CA GLY A 185 7.90 4.97 -0.76
C GLY A 185 9.10 5.90 -0.59
N GLN A 186 10.01 5.99 -1.56
CA GLN A 186 11.23 6.81 -1.40
C GLN A 186 11.14 8.20 -2.03
N THR A 187 10.12 8.47 -2.83
CA THR A 187 9.96 9.77 -3.50
C THR A 187 8.92 10.67 -2.85
N ASN A 188 8.14 10.15 -1.90
CA ASN A 188 7.02 10.88 -1.30
C ASN A 188 7.41 11.47 0.05
N GLY A 189 8.07 12.64 0.03
CA GLY A 189 8.01 13.53 1.19
C GLY A 189 9.26 13.69 2.05
N VAL A 190 10.45 13.47 1.52
CA VAL A 190 11.64 14.13 2.06
C VAL A 190 11.86 15.39 1.23
N PRO A 191 11.70 16.60 1.78
CA PRO A 191 12.17 17.81 1.11
C PRO A 191 13.68 17.67 0.90
N HIS A 192 14.13 17.83 -0.32
CA HIS A 192 15.56 18.01 -0.65
C HIS A 192 16.04 19.37 -0.17
#